data_4f91dd275b014bea78aad8722bfdba31
#
_entry.id   4f91dd275b014bea78aad8722bfdba31
#
_cell.length_a   1.000
_cell.length_b   1.000
_cell.length_c   1.000
_cell.angle_alpha   90.00
_cell.angle_beta   90.00
_cell.angle_gamma   90.00
#
_symmetry.space_group_name_H-M   'P 1'
#
loop_
_entity.id
_entity.type
_entity.pdbx_description
1 polymer ?
#
loop_
_entity_poly.entity_id
_entity_poly.type
_entity_poly.pdbx_seq_one_letter_code
_entity_poly.pdbx_strand_id
1 'polypeptide(L)'
;VDYFVELPDGTTAILEIKTTNYNARDNWWMNGKETVPVYYESQGRHYMAVTDLDRCFFCCLYGNNEEEVIIREVKRDFEYEAEMVFLEQYFWENHVQRHVPPPYTESGALIIESARKHFGPADKNAPAVALDLDMTAKLMQYLRLLDEKKNAEVYSKEIDKDIQRLKALLIAEMGTSCTAICEQEGVN
;
A
#
# COMPACT_ATOMS: atom_id res chain seq x y z
N VAL A 1 16.63 14.60 -5.31
CA VAL A 1 16.13 15.56 -6.33
C VAL A 1 16.65 15.11 -7.68
N ASP A 2 15.74 14.97 -8.67
CA ASP A 2 16.16 14.59 -10.02
C ASP A 2 16.73 15.81 -10.76
N TYR A 3 15.99 16.91 -10.77
CA TYR A 3 16.41 18.15 -11.44
C TYR A 3 16.00 19.41 -10.66
N PHE A 4 16.79 20.47 -10.85
CA PHE A 4 16.38 21.84 -10.59
C PHE A 4 16.04 22.52 -11.93
N VAL A 5 14.89 23.19 -11.97
CA VAL A 5 14.40 23.85 -13.17
C VAL A 5 14.18 25.33 -12.92
N GLU A 6 14.53 26.16 -13.89
CA GLU A 6 14.19 27.58 -13.88
C GLU A 6 12.82 27.77 -14.54
N LEU A 7 11.94 28.45 -13.85
CA LEU A 7 10.60 28.75 -14.32
C LEU A 7 10.57 30.04 -15.13
N PRO A 8 9.53 30.30 -15.95
CA PRO A 8 9.41 31.51 -16.75
C PRO A 8 9.40 32.81 -15.93
N ASP A 9 9.06 32.73 -14.63
CA ASP A 9 9.09 33.86 -13.70
C ASP A 9 10.48 34.10 -13.08
N GLY A 10 11.49 33.33 -13.48
CA GLY A 10 12.87 33.40 -12.99
C GLY A 10 13.09 32.70 -11.64
N THR A 11 12.07 32.03 -11.08
CA THR A 11 12.23 31.26 -9.86
C THR A 11 12.76 29.85 -10.17
N THR A 12 13.46 29.25 -9.19
CA THR A 12 13.91 27.86 -9.26
C THR A 12 12.91 26.96 -8.59
N ALA A 13 12.65 25.78 -9.18
CA ALA A 13 11.81 24.74 -8.61
C ALA A 13 12.48 23.38 -8.71
N ILE A 14 11.99 22.43 -7.92
CA ILE A 14 12.38 21.01 -8.01
C ILE A 14 11.51 20.34 -9.07
N LEU A 15 12.11 19.49 -9.90
CA LEU A 15 11.42 18.56 -10.80
C LEU A 15 11.78 17.14 -10.41
N GLU A 16 10.77 16.37 -10.07
CA GLU A 16 10.88 14.96 -9.71
C GLU A 16 10.18 14.12 -10.77
N ILE A 17 10.89 13.13 -11.34
CA ILE A 17 10.37 12.28 -12.39
C ILE A 17 9.92 10.96 -11.80
N LYS A 18 8.71 10.52 -12.15
CA LYS A 18 8.14 9.24 -11.74
C LYS A 18 7.71 8.44 -12.95
N THR A 19 7.86 7.14 -12.86
CA THR A 19 7.31 6.20 -13.84
C THR A 19 6.38 5.23 -13.14
N THR A 20 5.25 4.91 -13.75
CA THR A 20 4.30 3.98 -13.17
C THR A 20 3.61 3.14 -14.24
N ASN A 21 2.99 2.04 -13.84
CA ASN A 21 2.12 1.28 -14.71
C ASN A 21 0.73 1.94 -14.82
N TYR A 22 -0.01 1.55 -15.84
CA TYR A 22 -1.33 2.13 -16.12
C TYR A 22 -2.33 1.96 -14.97
N ASN A 23 -2.25 0.88 -14.21
CA ASN A 23 -3.15 0.59 -13.09
C ASN A 23 -2.97 1.53 -11.89
N ALA A 24 -1.84 2.22 -11.78
CA ALA A 24 -1.57 3.17 -10.70
C ALA A 24 -1.94 4.62 -11.07
N ARG A 25 -2.53 4.83 -12.25
CA ARG A 25 -2.94 6.17 -12.74
C ARG A 25 -3.87 6.86 -11.75
N ASP A 26 -4.85 6.13 -11.20
CA ASP A 26 -5.88 6.68 -10.32
C ASP A 26 -5.32 7.22 -8.99
N ASN A 27 -4.09 6.84 -8.60
CA ASN A 27 -3.42 7.38 -7.41
C ASN A 27 -3.08 8.88 -7.54
N TRP A 28 -3.13 9.44 -8.76
CA TRP A 28 -2.89 10.86 -9.04
C TRP A 28 -4.18 11.70 -9.01
N TRP A 29 -5.28 11.11 -8.53
CA TRP A 29 -6.55 11.78 -8.27
C TRP A 29 -7.12 11.32 -6.93
N MET A 30 -7.61 12.26 -6.14
CA MET A 30 -8.32 11.98 -4.89
C MET A 30 -9.66 12.71 -4.93
N ASN A 31 -10.76 11.95 -4.81
CA ASN A 31 -12.12 12.51 -4.87
C ASN A 31 -12.38 13.37 -6.13
N GLY A 32 -11.86 12.96 -7.28
CA GLY A 32 -11.97 13.70 -8.54
C GLY A 32 -11.08 14.92 -8.67
N LYS A 33 -10.23 15.20 -7.68
CA LYS A 33 -9.24 16.29 -7.73
C LYS A 33 -7.87 15.74 -8.08
N GLU A 34 -7.14 16.51 -8.86
CA GLU A 34 -5.74 16.26 -9.18
C GLU A 34 -4.89 16.32 -7.91
N THR A 35 -4.06 15.31 -7.68
CA THR A 35 -3.20 15.20 -6.50
C THR A 35 -1.89 14.52 -6.83
N VAL A 36 -0.91 14.64 -5.95
CA VAL A 36 0.29 13.80 -5.92
C VAL A 36 0.03 12.67 -4.92
N PRO A 37 0.38 11.42 -5.23
CA PRO A 37 0.32 10.35 -4.24
C PRO A 37 1.07 10.70 -2.96
N VAL A 38 0.46 10.45 -1.80
CA VAL A 38 0.97 10.90 -0.48
C VAL A 38 2.43 10.47 -0.25
N TYR A 39 2.79 9.26 -0.69
CA TYR A 39 4.16 8.74 -0.55
C TYR A 39 5.20 9.44 -1.45
N TYR A 40 4.78 10.16 -2.50
CA TYR A 40 5.65 11.05 -3.27
C TYR A 40 5.60 12.48 -2.74
N GLU A 41 4.44 12.93 -2.28
CA GLU A 41 4.26 14.29 -1.76
C GLU A 41 5.22 14.56 -0.59
N SER A 42 5.34 13.63 0.37
CA SER A 42 6.26 13.76 1.49
C SER A 42 7.72 13.90 1.05
N GLN A 43 8.13 13.17 0.00
CA GLN A 43 9.48 13.30 -0.58
C GLN A 43 9.71 14.71 -1.14
N GLY A 44 8.77 15.24 -1.91
CA GLY A 44 8.88 16.59 -2.49
C GLY A 44 8.92 17.67 -1.41
N ARG A 45 8.12 17.52 -0.35
CA ARG A 45 8.10 18.44 0.78
C ARG A 45 9.41 18.43 1.57
N HIS A 46 9.99 17.24 1.80
CA HIS A 46 11.31 17.12 2.40
C HIS A 46 12.38 17.82 1.55
N TYR A 47 12.34 17.65 0.23
CA TYR A 47 13.28 18.32 -0.65
C TYR A 47 13.14 19.86 -0.61
N MET A 48 11.90 20.39 -0.58
CA MET A 48 11.68 21.83 -0.43
C MET A 48 12.21 22.34 0.91
N ALA A 49 12.03 21.60 2.00
CA ALA A 49 12.59 21.95 3.32
C ALA A 49 14.12 22.02 3.31
N VAL A 50 14.79 21.06 2.67
CA VAL A 50 16.27 20.99 2.63
C VAL A 50 16.88 22.03 1.69
N THR A 51 16.21 22.32 0.57
CA THR A 51 16.73 23.22 -0.48
C THR A 51 16.28 24.66 -0.35
N ASP A 52 15.34 24.93 0.57
CA ASP A 52 14.69 26.24 0.75
C ASP A 52 13.98 26.74 -0.52
N LEU A 53 13.41 25.81 -1.30
CA LEU A 53 12.62 26.10 -2.49
C LEU A 53 11.12 25.98 -2.21
N ASP A 54 10.31 26.77 -2.88
CA ASP A 54 8.87 26.89 -2.60
C ASP A 54 8.00 25.96 -3.46
N ARG A 55 8.57 25.32 -4.50
CA ARG A 55 7.80 24.58 -5.49
C ARG A 55 8.49 23.28 -5.89
N CYS A 56 7.71 22.21 -5.92
CA CYS A 56 8.14 20.92 -6.44
C CYS A 56 7.13 20.41 -7.47
N PHE A 57 7.62 20.08 -8.66
CA PHE A 57 6.83 19.48 -9.74
C PHE A 57 7.11 17.99 -9.81
N PHE A 58 6.05 17.21 -9.85
CA PHE A 58 6.11 15.78 -10.15
C PHE A 58 5.67 15.56 -11.59
N CYS A 59 6.55 15.00 -12.39
CA CYS A 59 6.28 14.59 -13.77
C CYS A 59 6.22 13.07 -13.81
N CYS A 60 5.05 12.50 -14.07
CA CYS A 60 4.85 11.04 -14.10
C CYS A 60 4.50 10.55 -15.50
N LEU A 61 5.28 9.57 -15.98
CA LEU A 61 5.02 8.85 -17.23
C LEU A 61 4.31 7.53 -16.95
N TYR A 62 3.29 7.22 -17.74
CA TYR A 62 2.54 5.97 -17.63
C TYR A 62 2.92 4.98 -18.73
N GLY A 63 3.11 3.71 -18.32
CA GLY A 63 3.14 2.59 -19.24
C GLY A 63 4.14 2.70 -20.40
N ASN A 64 5.24 3.45 -20.26
CA ASN A 64 6.20 3.75 -21.33
C ASN A 64 5.59 4.49 -22.54
N ASN A 65 4.50 5.22 -22.32
CA ASN A 65 3.88 6.05 -23.35
C ASN A 65 4.28 7.51 -23.13
N GLU A 66 4.97 8.11 -24.10
CA GLU A 66 5.40 9.50 -24.05
C GLU A 66 4.25 10.49 -24.22
N GLU A 67 3.10 10.03 -24.71
CA GLU A 67 1.90 10.86 -24.91
C GLU A 67 1.08 11.06 -23.62
N GLU A 68 1.28 10.19 -22.62
CA GLU A 68 0.56 10.25 -21.34
C GLU A 68 1.47 10.67 -20.20
N VAL A 69 1.64 11.96 -20.04
CA VAL A 69 2.40 12.57 -18.95
C VAL A 69 1.46 13.32 -18.02
N ILE A 70 1.60 13.09 -16.73
CA ILE A 70 0.93 13.89 -15.70
C ILE A 70 1.95 14.78 -15.03
N ILE A 71 1.64 16.06 -14.94
CA ILE A 71 2.43 17.04 -14.18
C ILE A 71 1.56 17.55 -13.04
N ARG A 72 2.11 17.52 -11.81
CA ARG A 72 1.47 18.03 -10.60
C ARG A 72 2.45 18.92 -9.85
N GLU A 73 1.95 20.05 -9.37
CA GLU A 73 2.70 20.97 -8.53
C GLU A 73 2.34 20.76 -7.07
N VAL A 74 3.36 20.70 -6.22
CA VAL A 74 3.25 20.80 -4.76
C VAL A 74 3.93 22.11 -4.35
N LYS A 75 3.19 22.96 -3.65
CA LYS A 75 3.72 24.19 -3.07
C LYS A 75 4.16 23.94 -1.64
N ARG A 76 5.17 24.68 -1.21
CA ARG A 76 5.67 24.64 0.17
C ARG A 76 4.55 24.94 1.16
N ASP A 77 4.55 24.20 2.26
CA ASP A 77 3.62 24.35 3.37
C ASP A 77 4.45 24.27 4.65
N PHE A 78 4.64 25.40 5.30
CA PHE A 78 5.50 25.51 6.47
C PHE A 78 4.95 24.79 7.71
N GLU A 79 3.63 24.63 7.81
CA GLU A 79 3.02 23.90 8.92
C GLU A 79 3.29 22.38 8.77
N TYR A 80 3.04 21.85 7.57
CA TYR A 80 3.41 20.48 7.23
C TYR A 80 4.91 20.21 7.40
N GLU A 81 5.74 21.15 6.91
CA GLU A 81 7.21 21.07 7.00
C GLU A 81 7.68 20.98 8.46
N ALA A 82 7.15 21.83 9.33
CA ALA A 82 7.51 21.83 10.74
C ALA A 82 7.20 20.49 11.44
N GLU A 83 6.03 19.91 11.14
CA GLU A 83 5.64 18.59 11.66
C GLU A 83 6.52 17.48 11.11
N MET A 84 6.76 17.48 9.79
CA MET A 84 7.61 16.50 9.12
C MET A 84 9.03 16.51 9.68
N VAL A 85 9.66 17.68 9.76
CA VAL A 85 11.02 17.84 10.29
C VAL A 85 11.11 17.40 11.76
N PHE A 86 10.08 17.70 12.55
CA PHE A 86 10.00 17.23 13.95
C PHE A 86 9.98 15.69 14.01
N LEU A 87 9.18 15.03 13.18
CA LEU A 87 9.12 13.56 13.13
C LEU A 87 10.43 12.93 12.64
N GLU A 88 11.06 13.53 11.64
CA GLU A 88 12.35 13.08 11.11
C GLU A 88 13.46 13.21 12.17
N GLN A 89 13.51 14.34 12.88
CA GLN A 89 14.46 14.57 13.98
C GLN A 89 14.20 13.59 15.14
N TYR A 90 12.93 13.41 15.52
CA TYR A 90 12.56 12.43 16.55
C TYR A 90 13.04 11.01 16.19
N PHE A 91 12.81 10.59 14.94
CA PHE A 91 13.25 9.28 14.46
C PHE A 91 14.78 9.15 14.49
N TRP A 92 15.47 10.17 14.00
CA TRP A 92 16.92 10.20 13.99
C TRP A 92 17.51 10.07 15.41
N GLU A 93 17.06 10.90 16.35
CA GLU A 93 17.60 10.95 17.70
C GLU A 93 17.25 9.71 18.54
N ASN A 94 16.01 9.19 18.40
CA ASN A 94 15.52 8.12 19.26
C ASN A 94 15.77 6.72 18.71
N HIS A 95 15.90 6.58 17.40
CA HIS A 95 16.03 5.28 16.75
C HIS A 95 17.39 5.11 16.06
N VAL A 96 17.80 6.06 15.22
CA VAL A 96 19.04 5.93 14.45
C VAL A 96 20.26 6.10 15.37
N GLN A 97 20.38 7.23 16.07
CA GLN A 97 21.53 7.50 16.94
C GLN A 97 21.64 6.54 18.11
N ARG A 98 20.52 6.12 18.66
CA ARG A 98 20.49 5.20 19.82
C ARG A 98 20.58 3.73 19.42
N HIS A 99 20.54 3.41 18.12
CA HIS A 99 20.47 2.03 17.61
C HIS A 99 19.29 1.23 18.21
N VAL A 100 18.16 1.91 18.47
CA VAL A 100 16.94 1.31 18.99
C VAL A 100 15.92 1.20 17.85
N PRO A 101 15.54 0.01 17.42
CA PRO A 101 14.53 -0.14 16.38
C PRO A 101 13.21 0.55 16.76
N PRO A 102 12.52 1.22 15.82
CA PRO A 102 11.19 1.75 16.07
C PRO A 102 10.19 0.61 16.33
N PRO A 103 9.08 0.88 17.03
CA PRO A 103 8.01 -0.11 17.16
C PRO A 103 7.44 -0.47 15.79
N TYR A 104 7.03 -1.71 15.63
CA TYR A 104 6.36 -2.16 14.41
C TYR A 104 4.96 -1.55 14.33
N THR A 105 4.76 -0.62 13.41
CA THR A 105 3.48 0.04 13.14
C THR A 105 2.90 -0.32 11.78
N GLU A 106 3.69 -1.01 10.95
CA GLU A 106 3.37 -1.38 9.59
C GLU A 106 2.45 -2.61 9.50
N SER A 107 2.02 -2.94 8.28
CA SER A 107 1.28 -4.18 8.03
C SER A 107 2.11 -5.41 8.37
N GLY A 108 1.47 -6.49 8.80
CA GLY A 108 2.14 -7.74 9.16
C GLY A 108 3.06 -8.28 8.05
N ALA A 109 2.73 -8.04 6.78
CA ALA A 109 3.58 -8.45 5.64
C ALA A 109 4.92 -7.70 5.62
N LEU A 110 4.90 -6.37 5.83
CA LEU A 110 6.11 -5.55 5.89
C LEU A 110 6.96 -5.86 7.13
N ILE A 111 6.32 -6.11 8.27
CA ILE A 111 7.02 -6.55 9.50
C ILE A 111 7.76 -7.87 9.25
N ILE A 112 7.11 -8.87 8.62
CA ILE A 112 7.72 -10.15 8.28
C ILE A 112 8.89 -9.97 7.32
N GLU A 113 8.74 -9.11 6.30
CA GLU A 113 9.82 -8.82 5.34
C GLU A 113 11.03 -8.16 6.03
N SER A 114 10.79 -7.17 6.88
CA SER A 114 11.83 -6.49 7.66
C SER A 114 12.55 -7.47 8.60
N ALA A 115 11.79 -8.29 9.33
CA ALA A 115 12.36 -9.29 10.21
C ALA A 115 13.22 -10.32 9.46
N ARG A 116 12.79 -10.78 8.29
CA ARG A 116 13.57 -11.70 7.44
C ARG A 116 14.87 -11.07 6.94
N LYS A 117 14.85 -9.79 6.56
CA LYS A 117 16.05 -9.06 6.14
C LYS A 117 17.03 -8.88 7.30
N HIS A 118 16.52 -8.61 8.49
CA HIS A 118 17.34 -8.37 9.68
C HIS A 118 17.95 -9.64 10.27
N PHE A 119 17.15 -10.68 10.48
CA PHE A 119 17.56 -11.92 11.16
C PHE A 119 18.07 -13.01 10.19
N GLY A 120 17.74 -12.89 8.90
CA GLY A 120 18.03 -13.95 7.94
C GLY A 120 17.13 -15.19 8.09
N PRO A 121 17.53 -16.33 7.49
CA PRO A 121 16.79 -17.58 7.63
C PRO A 121 16.92 -18.15 9.05
N ALA A 122 15.86 -18.86 9.51
CA ALA A 122 15.89 -19.52 10.82
C ALA A 122 17.01 -20.56 10.91
N ASP A 123 17.80 -20.50 11.96
CA ASP A 123 18.81 -21.49 12.29
C ASP A 123 18.22 -22.59 13.17
N LYS A 124 18.24 -23.83 12.67
CA LYS A 124 17.73 -25.00 13.40
C LYS A 124 18.54 -25.35 14.66
N ASN A 125 19.78 -24.87 14.75
CA ASN A 125 20.67 -25.10 15.88
C ASN A 125 20.64 -23.95 16.89
N ALA A 126 19.92 -22.87 16.62
CA ALA A 126 19.77 -21.78 17.56
C ALA A 126 19.04 -22.25 18.83
N PRO A 127 19.41 -21.71 20.01
CA PRO A 127 18.74 -22.08 21.27
C PRO A 127 17.26 -21.66 21.22
N ALA A 128 16.40 -22.45 21.89
CA ALA A 128 15.00 -22.13 22.02
C ALA A 128 14.80 -20.81 22.79
N VAL A 129 13.90 -19.98 22.30
CA VAL A 129 13.52 -18.71 22.95
C VAL A 129 12.29 -18.97 23.83
N ALA A 130 12.37 -18.61 25.12
CA ALA A 130 11.23 -18.61 26.00
C ALA A 130 10.37 -17.36 25.74
N LEU A 131 9.11 -17.57 25.40
CA LEU A 131 8.16 -16.49 25.22
C LEU A 131 7.62 -16.03 26.58
N ASP A 132 7.49 -14.72 26.76
CA ASP A 132 6.77 -14.17 27.91
C ASP A 132 5.25 -14.38 27.81
N LEU A 133 4.50 -13.92 28.81
CA LEU A 133 3.05 -14.09 28.86
C LEU A 133 2.33 -13.39 27.70
N ASP A 134 2.77 -12.19 27.31
CA ASP A 134 2.16 -11.42 26.22
C ASP A 134 2.38 -12.12 24.87
N MET A 135 3.60 -12.51 24.58
CA MET A 135 3.93 -13.25 23.35
C MET A 135 3.29 -14.62 23.31
N THR A 136 3.15 -15.30 24.45
CA THR A 136 2.41 -16.56 24.56
C THR A 136 0.94 -16.35 24.21
N ALA A 137 0.29 -15.29 24.72
CA ALA A 137 -1.09 -14.98 24.38
C ALA A 137 -1.26 -14.69 22.86
N LYS A 138 -0.34 -13.95 22.26
CA LYS A 138 -0.33 -13.69 20.81
C LYS A 138 -0.14 -14.98 20.00
N LEU A 139 0.72 -15.89 20.43
CA LEU A 139 0.88 -17.20 19.80
C LEU A 139 -0.42 -18.01 19.85
N MET A 140 -1.09 -18.06 21.00
CA MET A 140 -2.37 -18.76 21.13
C MET A 140 -3.46 -18.15 20.24
N GLN A 141 -3.52 -16.83 20.14
CA GLN A 141 -4.42 -16.12 19.23
C GLN A 141 -4.10 -16.47 17.77
N TYR A 142 -2.84 -16.48 17.38
CA TYR A 142 -2.40 -16.86 16.04
C TYR A 142 -2.83 -18.28 15.67
N LEU A 143 -2.62 -19.27 16.57
CA LEU A 143 -3.03 -20.65 16.33
C LEU A 143 -4.55 -20.78 16.18
N ARG A 144 -5.34 -20.07 17.00
CA ARG A 144 -6.80 -20.02 16.86
C ARG A 144 -7.22 -19.47 15.51
N LEU A 145 -6.63 -18.34 15.07
CA LEU A 145 -6.94 -17.74 13.77
C LEU A 145 -6.58 -18.66 12.60
N LEU A 146 -5.51 -19.44 12.71
CA LEU A 146 -5.16 -20.47 11.71
C LEU A 146 -6.24 -21.55 11.60
N ASP A 147 -6.77 -22.01 12.73
CA ASP A 147 -7.85 -23.02 12.75
C ASP A 147 -9.16 -22.45 12.21
N GLU A 148 -9.54 -21.24 12.61
CA GLU A 148 -10.71 -20.53 12.08
C GLU A 148 -10.60 -20.34 10.54
N LYS A 149 -9.42 -19.93 10.04
CA LYS A 149 -9.17 -19.82 8.61
C LYS A 149 -9.35 -21.14 7.87
N LYS A 150 -8.78 -22.21 8.41
CA LYS A 150 -8.91 -23.57 7.85
C LYS A 150 -10.38 -24.00 7.76
N ASN A 151 -11.16 -23.75 8.82
CA ASN A 151 -12.58 -24.10 8.86
C ASN A 151 -13.38 -23.27 7.84
N ALA A 152 -13.07 -21.98 7.70
CA ALA A 152 -13.68 -21.11 6.69
C ALA A 152 -13.37 -21.59 5.25
N GLU A 153 -12.15 -22.04 4.98
CA GLU A 153 -11.76 -22.59 3.68
C GLU A 153 -12.49 -23.89 3.35
N VAL A 154 -12.72 -24.76 4.35
CA VAL A 154 -13.53 -25.98 4.18
C VAL A 154 -14.97 -25.62 3.86
N TYR A 155 -15.56 -24.69 4.64
CA TYR A 155 -16.94 -24.24 4.42
C TYR A 155 -17.12 -23.60 3.03
N SER A 156 -16.19 -22.74 2.61
CA SER A 156 -16.21 -22.17 1.26
C SER A 156 -16.23 -23.23 0.16
N LYS A 157 -15.41 -24.28 0.30
CA LYS A 157 -15.41 -25.40 -0.67
C LYS A 157 -16.71 -26.19 -0.72
N GLU A 158 -17.43 -26.29 0.39
CA GLU A 158 -18.75 -26.92 0.44
C GLU A 158 -19.77 -26.08 -0.30
N ILE A 159 -19.79 -24.76 -0.05
CA ILE A 159 -20.64 -23.82 -0.79
C ILE A 159 -20.35 -23.89 -2.30
N ASP A 160 -19.08 -23.92 -2.69
CA ASP A 160 -18.71 -24.03 -4.11
C ASP A 160 -19.27 -25.29 -4.77
N LYS A 161 -19.29 -26.43 -4.05
CA LYS A 161 -19.90 -27.66 -4.55
C LYS A 161 -21.42 -27.53 -4.77
N ASP A 162 -22.10 -26.88 -3.82
CA ASP A 162 -23.55 -26.66 -3.91
C ASP A 162 -23.88 -25.70 -5.07
N ILE A 163 -23.11 -24.63 -5.23
CA ILE A 163 -23.20 -23.70 -6.37
C ILE A 163 -23.03 -24.47 -7.68
N GLN A 164 -22.00 -25.31 -7.81
CA GLN A 164 -21.77 -26.09 -9.02
C GLN A 164 -22.91 -27.08 -9.31
N ARG A 165 -23.46 -27.70 -8.27
CA ARG A 165 -24.61 -28.62 -8.40
C ARG A 165 -25.85 -27.87 -8.89
N LEU A 166 -26.18 -26.74 -8.29
CA LEU A 166 -27.32 -25.92 -8.69
C LEU A 166 -27.15 -25.39 -10.12
N LYS A 167 -25.95 -24.91 -10.45
CA LYS A 167 -25.60 -24.47 -11.80
C LYS A 167 -25.80 -25.60 -12.83
N ALA A 168 -25.36 -26.80 -12.52
CA ALA A 168 -25.54 -27.95 -13.41
C ALA A 168 -27.02 -28.28 -13.65
N LEU A 169 -27.86 -28.22 -12.61
CA LEU A 169 -29.30 -28.44 -12.72
C LEU A 169 -29.97 -27.36 -13.59
N LEU A 170 -29.62 -26.10 -13.40
CA LEU A 170 -30.13 -24.98 -14.18
C LEU A 170 -29.74 -25.12 -15.66
N ILE A 171 -28.49 -25.46 -15.94
CA ILE A 171 -28.00 -25.67 -17.32
C ILE A 171 -28.75 -26.85 -17.97
N ALA A 172 -28.97 -27.94 -17.23
CA ALA A 172 -29.70 -29.09 -17.75
C ALA A 172 -31.18 -28.77 -18.10
N GLU A 173 -31.81 -27.93 -17.28
CA GLU A 173 -33.20 -27.48 -17.50
C GLU A 173 -33.28 -26.49 -18.68
N MET A 174 -32.35 -25.55 -18.76
CA MET A 174 -32.32 -24.54 -19.82
C MET A 174 -31.97 -25.11 -21.20
N GLY A 175 -31.23 -26.20 -21.25
CA GLY A 175 -30.79 -26.82 -22.51
C GLY A 175 -29.97 -25.85 -23.36
N THR A 176 -30.48 -25.53 -24.59
CA THR A 176 -29.84 -24.57 -25.50
C THR A 176 -30.30 -23.12 -25.30
N SER A 177 -31.22 -22.88 -24.38
CA SER A 177 -31.74 -21.53 -24.10
C SER A 177 -30.74 -20.70 -23.34
N CYS A 178 -30.51 -19.45 -23.73
CA CYS A 178 -29.68 -18.51 -23.03
C CYS A 178 -30.45 -17.65 -22.00
N THR A 179 -31.78 -17.76 -21.97
CA THR A 179 -32.65 -16.96 -21.11
C THR A 179 -33.66 -17.86 -20.41
N ALA A 180 -33.83 -17.67 -19.13
CA ALA A 180 -34.89 -18.29 -18.33
C ALA A 180 -35.80 -17.20 -17.76
N ILE A 181 -37.08 -17.50 -17.58
CA ILE A 181 -38.07 -16.62 -16.96
C ILE A 181 -38.42 -17.24 -15.61
N CYS A 182 -38.33 -16.46 -14.52
CA CYS A 182 -38.72 -16.85 -13.18
C CYS A 182 -40.04 -16.13 -12.84
N GLU A 183 -41.02 -16.86 -12.31
CA GLU A 183 -42.31 -16.27 -11.88
C GLU A 183 -42.22 -15.52 -10.51
N GLN A 184 -41.09 -15.60 -9.84
CA GLN A 184 -40.88 -14.85 -8.58
C GLN A 184 -40.38 -13.43 -8.86
N GLU A 185 -41.11 -12.43 -8.34
CA GLU A 185 -40.71 -11.02 -8.41
C GLU A 185 -39.32 -10.79 -7.78
N GLY A 186 -38.43 -10.11 -8.48
CA GLY A 186 -37.13 -9.64 -7.96
C GLY A 186 -35.91 -10.47 -8.37
N VAL A 187 -36.04 -11.47 -9.22
CA VAL A 187 -34.90 -12.20 -9.82
C VAL A 187 -34.87 -11.90 -11.33
N ASN A 188 -33.98 -11.01 -11.73
CA ASN A 188 -33.64 -10.72 -13.14
C ASN A 188 -32.32 -11.36 -13.50
#